data_259b8303f1b37e8ebe0fe517ac3d4621
#
_entry.id   259b8303f1b37e8ebe0fe517ac3d4621
#
_cell.length_a   1.000
_cell.length_b   1.000
_cell.length_c   1.000
_cell.angle_alpha   90.00
_cell.angle_beta   90.00
_cell.angle_gamma   90.00
#
_symmetry.space_group_name_H-M   'P 1'
#
loop_
_entity.id
_entity.type
_entity.pdbx_description
1 polymer ?
#
loop_
_entity_poly.entity_id
_entity_poly.type
_entity_poly.pdbx_seq_one_letter_code
_entity_poly.pdbx_strand_id
1 'polypeptide(L)'
;MKFLAASLTTLALALTLATTPAQAGDPFRNTNPRPISADTQAAFELMFKQGDYPAASKQLDRALRTDPNEPLTQSLKASLAYIEQDFAGMLVYARRTRDRAEQLKSKDKLRGHLYSGVGYLIEAGHAVSTQGLFGGTAQALGLVQKMLDEIKAAQAINDQDPELNLIKGYMDMLIASVLPLADLDSALTSLRRSQPNYLKYRGIALGYRDAKRAPEALEAVDQAIAAAPDNPELLYLKGQILWQKGDDLDLAKQFYLQALTKAKQIPPNTLRQINSECSTLTGSACINAPQAAK
;
A
#
# COMPACT_ATOMS: atom_id res chain seq x y z
N MET A 1 56.63 61.62 16.84
CA MET A 1 55.36 61.44 16.17
C MET A 1 55.32 59.98 15.65
N LYS A 2 54.63 59.12 16.35
CA LYS A 2 54.60 57.68 16.03
C LYS A 2 53.12 57.35 15.66
N PHE A 3 52.95 56.93 14.42
CA PHE A 3 51.64 56.45 13.96
C PHE A 3 51.51 54.97 14.30
N LEU A 4 50.51 54.60 15.11
CA LEU A 4 50.08 53.23 15.35
C LEU A 4 49.06 52.83 14.26
N ALA A 5 49.40 51.84 13.45
CA ALA A 5 48.52 51.20 12.53
C ALA A 5 47.77 50.07 13.28
N ALA A 6 46.44 50.18 13.42
CA ALA A 6 45.63 49.14 13.96
C ALA A 6 45.16 48.20 12.83
N SER A 7 45.57 46.93 12.88
CA SER A 7 45.15 45.90 11.97
C SER A 7 43.83 45.32 12.44
N LEU A 8 42.75 45.56 11.68
CA LEU A 8 41.46 44.87 11.86
C LEU A 8 41.50 43.51 11.17
N THR A 9 41.61 42.46 11.95
CA THR A 9 41.40 41.08 11.50
C THR A 9 39.93 40.76 11.55
N THR A 10 39.26 40.79 10.39
CA THR A 10 37.87 40.31 10.22
C THR A 10 37.85 38.78 10.22
N LEU A 11 37.37 38.20 11.32
CA LEU A 11 37.08 36.78 11.45
C LEU A 11 35.78 36.47 10.72
N ALA A 12 35.87 35.96 9.50
CA ALA A 12 34.69 35.47 8.76
C ALA A 12 34.27 34.12 9.35
N LEU A 13 33.20 34.12 10.17
CA LEU A 13 32.53 32.94 10.69
C LEU A 13 31.71 32.33 9.54
N ALA A 14 32.28 31.34 8.84
CA ALA A 14 31.54 30.56 7.87
C ALA A 14 30.52 29.67 8.61
N LEU A 15 29.25 30.13 8.67
CA LEU A 15 28.14 29.31 9.08
C LEU A 15 27.90 28.27 7.97
N THR A 16 28.45 27.08 8.12
CA THR A 16 28.04 25.91 7.34
C THR A 16 26.64 25.55 7.83
N LEU A 17 25.63 26.00 7.10
CA LEU A 17 24.29 25.46 7.19
C LEU A 17 24.39 23.97 6.80
N ALA A 18 24.59 23.11 7.80
CA ALA A 18 24.35 21.68 7.64
C ALA A 18 22.84 21.54 7.33
N THR A 19 22.51 21.47 6.04
CA THR A 19 21.20 21.02 5.60
C THR A 19 21.08 19.57 6.06
N THR A 20 20.51 19.36 7.26
CA THR A 20 20.02 18.03 7.62
C THR A 20 19.07 17.63 6.50
N PRO A 21 19.29 16.51 5.81
CA PRO A 21 18.30 16.04 4.85
C PRO A 21 16.98 15.97 5.61
N ALA A 22 15.94 16.58 5.05
CA ALA A 22 14.59 16.47 5.60
C ALA A 22 14.33 14.97 5.77
N GLN A 23 14.33 14.53 7.02
CA GLN A 23 14.11 13.12 7.35
C GLN A 23 12.67 12.86 6.96
N ALA A 24 12.45 12.15 5.85
CA ALA A 24 11.14 11.70 5.45
C ALA A 24 10.57 10.90 6.60
N GLY A 25 9.30 11.10 6.92
CA GLY A 25 8.64 10.34 7.95
C GLY A 25 8.43 8.90 7.48
N ASP A 26 8.53 7.97 8.38
CA ASP A 26 8.11 6.58 8.17
C ASP A 26 6.56 6.52 8.18
N PRO A 27 5.85 6.10 7.14
CA PRO A 27 4.39 6.08 7.12
C PRO A 27 3.79 5.08 8.11
N PHE A 28 4.61 4.20 8.68
CA PHE A 28 4.20 3.15 9.60
C PHE A 28 4.45 3.48 11.08
N ARG A 29 5.22 4.55 11.38
CA ARG A 29 5.64 4.90 12.76
C ARG A 29 5.67 6.40 12.98
N ASN A 30 5.07 6.81 14.08
CA ASN A 30 5.15 8.20 14.57
C ASN A 30 6.37 8.42 15.50
N THR A 31 6.94 7.33 16.04
CA THR A 31 8.11 7.35 16.93
C THR A 31 9.19 6.44 16.36
N ASN A 32 10.46 6.86 16.48
CA ASN A 32 11.60 6.15 15.91
C ASN A 32 11.40 5.76 14.42
N PRO A 33 11.14 6.75 13.53
CA PRO A 33 10.88 6.49 12.13
C PRO A 33 12.11 5.86 11.47
N ARG A 34 11.87 4.92 10.57
CA ARG A 34 12.91 4.37 9.71
C ARG A 34 13.30 5.37 8.62
N PRO A 35 14.53 5.35 8.12
CA PRO A 35 14.99 6.28 7.10
C PRO A 35 14.43 5.89 5.71
N ILE A 36 13.15 6.18 5.49
CA ILE A 36 12.50 6.05 4.17
C ILE A 36 12.64 7.38 3.44
N SER A 37 12.96 7.35 2.14
CA SER A 37 13.10 8.57 1.37
C SER A 37 11.78 9.35 1.23
N ALA A 38 11.87 10.68 1.15
CA ALA A 38 10.69 11.54 0.96
C ALA A 38 9.89 11.16 -0.30
N ASP A 39 10.59 10.76 -1.37
CA ASP A 39 9.95 10.34 -2.61
C ASP A 39 9.18 9.01 -2.44
N THR A 40 9.73 8.06 -1.68
CA THR A 40 9.05 6.78 -1.37
C THR A 40 7.84 7.01 -0.50
N GLN A 41 7.96 7.82 0.56
CA GLN A 41 6.84 8.17 1.42
C GLN A 41 5.73 8.88 0.63
N ALA A 42 6.07 9.88 -0.18
CA ALA A 42 5.10 10.59 -1.00
C ALA A 42 4.38 9.65 -1.98
N ALA A 43 5.10 8.71 -2.60
CA ALA A 43 4.49 7.71 -3.47
C ALA A 43 3.51 6.79 -2.72
N PHE A 44 3.90 6.35 -1.52
CA PHE A 44 3.06 5.53 -0.64
C PHE A 44 1.77 6.29 -0.25
N GLU A 45 1.89 7.55 0.14
CA GLU A 45 0.74 8.37 0.52
C GLU A 45 -0.17 8.69 -0.68
N LEU A 46 0.38 8.99 -1.85
CA LEU A 46 -0.40 9.17 -3.07
C LEU A 46 -1.20 7.90 -3.41
N MET A 47 -0.58 6.73 -3.33
CA MET A 47 -1.23 5.47 -3.64
C MET A 47 -2.31 5.10 -2.63
N PHE A 48 -1.98 5.12 -1.33
CA PHE A 48 -2.83 4.51 -0.31
C PHE A 48 -3.65 5.47 0.53
N LYS A 49 -3.19 6.72 0.72
CA LYS A 49 -3.94 7.74 1.46
C LYS A 49 -4.84 8.56 0.53
N GLN A 50 -4.36 8.86 -0.67
CA GLN A 50 -5.11 9.68 -1.62
C GLN A 50 -5.83 8.86 -2.69
N GLY A 51 -5.40 7.62 -2.97
CA GLY A 51 -5.95 6.79 -4.05
C GLY A 51 -5.63 7.36 -5.43
N ASP A 52 -4.53 8.14 -5.55
CA ASP A 52 -4.10 8.76 -6.81
C ASP A 52 -2.98 7.93 -7.46
N TYR A 53 -3.38 6.92 -8.21
CA TYR A 53 -2.46 5.98 -8.85
C TYR A 53 -1.59 6.60 -9.95
N PRO A 54 -2.09 7.49 -10.83
CA PRO A 54 -1.25 8.17 -11.81
C PRO A 54 -0.19 9.08 -11.18
N ALA A 55 -0.53 9.80 -10.11
CA ALA A 55 0.45 10.62 -9.38
C ALA A 55 1.45 9.73 -8.63
N ALA A 56 0.99 8.64 -8.01
CA ALA A 56 1.85 7.66 -7.34
C ALA A 56 2.86 7.03 -8.32
N SER A 57 2.44 6.67 -9.54
CA SER A 57 3.33 6.12 -10.57
C SER A 57 4.47 7.07 -10.91
N LYS A 58 4.16 8.36 -11.16
CA LYS A 58 5.19 9.40 -11.42
C LYS A 58 6.13 9.60 -10.25
N GLN A 59 5.60 9.56 -9.03
CA GLN A 59 6.39 9.73 -7.81
C GLN A 59 7.29 8.52 -7.56
N LEU A 60 6.83 7.30 -7.85
CA LEU A 60 7.65 6.09 -7.78
C LEU A 60 8.83 6.11 -8.76
N ASP A 61 8.65 6.67 -9.96
CA ASP A 61 9.75 6.84 -10.91
C ASP A 61 10.85 7.76 -10.37
N ARG A 62 10.51 8.75 -9.52
CA ARG A 62 11.49 9.56 -8.79
C ARG A 62 12.13 8.75 -7.67
N ALA A 63 11.33 8.08 -6.85
CA ALA A 63 11.82 7.28 -5.74
C ALA A 63 12.81 6.19 -6.21
N LEU A 64 12.56 5.55 -7.35
CA LEU A 64 13.49 4.58 -7.94
C LEU A 64 14.85 5.18 -8.33
N ARG A 65 14.92 6.49 -8.63
CA ARG A 65 16.19 7.19 -8.94
C ARG A 65 16.89 7.67 -7.69
N THR A 66 16.14 8.15 -6.69
CA THR A 66 16.70 8.74 -5.47
C THR A 66 17.05 7.68 -4.43
N ASP A 67 16.30 6.58 -4.37
CA ASP A 67 16.53 5.47 -3.45
C ASP A 67 16.23 4.11 -4.12
N PRO A 68 17.11 3.66 -5.03
CA PRO A 68 16.91 2.42 -5.78
C PRO A 68 17.04 1.16 -4.92
N ASN A 69 17.52 1.30 -3.68
CA ASN A 69 17.77 0.19 -2.76
C ASN A 69 16.64 -0.01 -1.75
N GLU A 70 15.63 0.88 -1.71
CA GLU A 70 14.49 0.75 -0.81
C GLU A 70 13.52 -0.34 -1.31
N PRO A 71 13.33 -1.46 -0.56
CA PRO A 71 12.47 -2.55 -1.00
C PRO A 71 10.98 -2.16 -1.05
N LEU A 72 10.53 -1.22 -0.21
CA LEU A 72 9.17 -0.67 -0.28
C LEU A 72 8.91 -0.04 -1.65
N THR A 73 9.84 0.77 -2.18
CA THR A 73 9.71 1.39 -3.50
C THR A 73 9.55 0.34 -4.60
N GLN A 74 10.37 -0.72 -4.55
CA GLN A 74 10.29 -1.81 -5.53
C GLN A 74 8.95 -2.56 -5.43
N SER A 75 8.45 -2.83 -4.22
CA SER A 75 7.18 -3.52 -4.01
C SER A 75 5.98 -2.69 -4.47
N LEU A 76 5.99 -1.37 -4.23
CA LEU A 76 4.98 -0.45 -4.74
C LEU A 76 4.95 -0.43 -6.27
N LYS A 77 6.12 -0.43 -6.91
CA LYS A 77 6.21 -0.49 -8.39
C LYS A 77 5.71 -1.84 -8.93
N ALA A 78 6.01 -2.96 -8.24
CA ALA A 78 5.45 -4.26 -8.59
C ALA A 78 3.91 -4.28 -8.50
N SER A 79 3.36 -3.65 -7.46
CA SER A 79 1.90 -3.52 -7.28
C SER A 79 1.25 -2.70 -8.40
N LEU A 80 1.88 -1.58 -8.82
CA LEU A 80 1.40 -0.82 -9.97
C LEU A 80 1.46 -1.63 -11.26
N ALA A 81 2.56 -2.33 -11.52
CA ALA A 81 2.71 -3.17 -12.69
C ALA A 81 1.60 -4.25 -12.76
N TYR A 82 1.23 -4.84 -11.62
CA TYR A 82 0.08 -5.75 -11.54
C TYR A 82 -1.23 -5.07 -11.93
N ILE A 83 -1.50 -3.87 -11.39
CA ILE A 83 -2.71 -3.09 -11.68
C ILE A 83 -2.79 -2.71 -13.17
N GLU A 84 -1.65 -2.38 -13.77
CA GLU A 84 -1.48 -2.05 -15.20
C GLU A 84 -1.46 -3.28 -16.11
N GLN A 85 -1.51 -4.50 -15.53
CA GLN A 85 -1.39 -5.79 -16.23
C GLN A 85 -0.03 -5.99 -16.92
N ASP A 86 0.99 -5.26 -16.52
CA ASP A 86 2.38 -5.49 -16.91
C ASP A 86 2.99 -6.60 -16.05
N PHE A 87 2.66 -7.85 -16.37
CA PHE A 87 3.14 -9.01 -15.60
C PHE A 87 4.66 -9.19 -15.72
N ALA A 88 5.27 -8.77 -16.82
CA ALA A 88 6.72 -8.80 -16.97
C ALA A 88 7.40 -7.82 -16.01
N GLY A 89 6.93 -6.58 -15.96
CA GLY A 89 7.36 -5.57 -14.98
C GLY A 89 7.11 -6.00 -13.54
N MET A 90 5.93 -6.58 -13.26
CA MET A 90 5.59 -7.13 -11.94
C MET A 90 6.66 -8.11 -11.44
N LEU A 91 7.06 -9.07 -12.27
CA LEU A 91 8.07 -10.07 -11.91
C LEU A 91 9.46 -9.43 -11.69
N VAL A 92 9.84 -8.49 -12.55
CA VAL A 92 11.12 -7.76 -12.40
C VAL A 92 11.18 -7.03 -11.06
N TYR A 93 10.14 -6.28 -10.71
CA TYR A 93 10.11 -5.53 -9.46
C TYR A 93 9.90 -6.42 -8.23
N ALA A 94 9.20 -7.55 -8.34
CA ALA A 94 9.11 -8.54 -7.26
C ALA A 94 10.49 -9.11 -6.90
N ARG A 95 11.28 -9.49 -7.89
CA ARG A 95 12.65 -9.95 -7.68
C ARG A 95 13.55 -8.88 -7.09
N ARG A 96 13.45 -7.64 -7.61
CA ARG A 96 14.19 -6.50 -7.04
C ARG A 96 13.79 -6.24 -5.58
N THR A 97 12.50 -6.32 -5.24
CA THR A 97 12.05 -6.24 -3.84
C THR A 97 12.80 -7.21 -2.97
N ARG A 98 12.87 -8.48 -3.36
CA ARG A 98 13.57 -9.52 -2.62
C ARG A 98 15.09 -9.26 -2.55
N ASP A 99 15.72 -8.93 -3.68
CA ASP A 99 17.18 -8.68 -3.72
C ASP A 99 17.58 -7.50 -2.82
N ARG A 100 16.77 -6.42 -2.78
CA ARG A 100 16.98 -5.28 -1.89
C ARG A 100 16.68 -5.63 -0.44
N ALA A 101 15.68 -6.46 -0.20
CA ALA A 101 15.36 -6.97 1.13
C ALA A 101 16.51 -7.83 1.70
N GLU A 102 17.11 -8.72 0.91
CA GLU A 102 18.27 -9.50 1.33
C GLU A 102 19.46 -8.60 1.72
N GLN A 103 19.74 -7.56 0.94
CA GLN A 103 20.76 -6.57 1.27
C GLN A 103 20.44 -5.80 2.56
N LEU A 104 19.15 -5.52 2.79
CA LEU A 104 18.68 -4.79 3.96
C LEU A 104 18.83 -5.60 5.26
N LYS A 105 18.84 -6.95 5.21
CA LYS A 105 19.00 -7.82 6.40
C LYS A 105 20.23 -7.50 7.24
N SER A 106 21.29 -6.94 6.64
CA SER A 106 22.50 -6.53 7.35
C SER A 106 22.32 -5.25 8.20
N LYS A 107 21.32 -4.41 7.88
CA LYS A 107 21.06 -3.10 8.52
C LYS A 107 19.75 -3.10 9.31
N ASP A 108 18.69 -3.65 8.74
CA ASP A 108 17.37 -3.82 9.34
C ASP A 108 16.88 -5.25 9.04
N LYS A 109 17.22 -6.15 9.94
CA LYS A 109 16.95 -7.58 9.77
C LYS A 109 15.45 -7.87 9.67
N LEU A 110 14.62 -7.15 10.45
CA LEU A 110 13.16 -7.32 10.42
C LEU A 110 12.60 -6.94 9.04
N ARG A 111 12.90 -5.74 8.54
CA ARG A 111 12.41 -5.30 7.22
C ARG A 111 13.00 -6.15 6.09
N GLY A 112 14.25 -6.60 6.23
CA GLY A 112 14.85 -7.53 5.28
C GLY A 112 14.03 -8.80 5.13
N HIS A 113 13.67 -9.45 6.24
CA HIS A 113 12.77 -10.61 6.22
C HIS A 113 11.37 -10.25 5.69
N LEU A 114 10.78 -9.16 6.18
CA LEU A 114 9.46 -8.70 5.77
C LEU A 114 9.36 -8.54 4.25
N TYR A 115 10.27 -7.79 3.64
CA TYR A 115 10.22 -7.52 2.20
C TYR A 115 10.72 -8.70 1.33
N SER A 116 11.53 -9.62 1.87
CA SER A 116 11.78 -10.90 1.22
C SER A 116 10.46 -11.69 1.09
N GLY A 117 9.66 -11.72 2.16
CA GLY A 117 8.31 -12.31 2.14
C GLY A 117 7.38 -11.62 1.14
N VAL A 118 7.36 -10.28 1.09
CA VAL A 118 6.58 -9.51 0.11
C VAL A 118 6.98 -9.89 -1.32
N GLY A 119 8.28 -9.96 -1.61
CA GLY A 119 8.78 -10.35 -2.93
C GLY A 119 8.31 -11.75 -3.35
N TYR A 120 8.39 -12.72 -2.44
CA TYR A 120 7.88 -14.08 -2.70
C TYR A 120 6.37 -14.11 -2.95
N LEU A 121 5.58 -13.32 -2.20
CA LEU A 121 4.14 -13.23 -2.41
C LEU A 121 3.81 -12.67 -3.81
N ILE A 122 4.49 -11.60 -4.23
CA ILE A 122 4.27 -11.00 -5.55
C ILE A 122 4.69 -11.99 -6.66
N GLU A 123 5.79 -12.72 -6.51
CA GLU A 123 6.19 -13.77 -7.44
C GLU A 123 5.15 -14.91 -7.50
N ALA A 124 4.54 -15.28 -6.37
CA ALA A 124 3.46 -16.27 -6.34
C ALA A 124 2.22 -15.76 -7.10
N GLY A 125 1.84 -14.51 -6.86
CA GLY A 125 0.76 -13.84 -7.59
C GLY A 125 1.02 -13.78 -9.10
N HIS A 126 2.26 -13.48 -9.50
CA HIS A 126 2.67 -13.51 -10.91
C HIS A 126 2.50 -14.92 -11.53
N ALA A 127 2.94 -15.97 -10.84
CA ALA A 127 2.82 -17.36 -11.36
C ALA A 127 1.34 -17.72 -11.61
N VAL A 128 0.45 -17.38 -10.67
CA VAL A 128 -0.99 -17.63 -10.83
C VAL A 128 -1.59 -16.78 -11.95
N SER A 129 -1.22 -15.50 -12.06
CA SER A 129 -1.76 -14.57 -13.06
C SER A 129 -1.36 -14.93 -14.49
N THR A 130 -0.16 -15.52 -14.70
CA THR A 130 0.36 -15.83 -16.04
C THR A 130 0.14 -17.27 -16.48
N GLN A 131 0.09 -18.23 -15.54
CA GLN A 131 -0.04 -19.66 -15.84
C GLN A 131 -1.43 -20.20 -15.50
N GLY A 132 -2.28 -19.37 -14.89
CA GLY A 132 -3.60 -19.79 -14.39
C GLY A 132 -3.54 -20.68 -13.15
N LEU A 133 -4.72 -20.97 -12.59
CA LEU A 133 -4.84 -21.75 -11.35
C LEU A 133 -4.23 -23.16 -11.47
N PHE A 134 -4.33 -23.81 -12.63
CA PHE A 134 -3.82 -25.18 -12.80
C PHE A 134 -2.31 -25.22 -13.10
N GLY A 135 -1.78 -24.28 -13.86
CA GLY A 135 -0.35 -24.27 -14.25
C GLY A 135 0.57 -23.65 -13.20
N GLY A 136 0.11 -22.60 -12.52
CA GLY A 136 0.91 -21.81 -11.57
C GLY A 136 0.87 -22.31 -10.12
N THR A 137 -0.06 -23.19 -9.76
CA THR A 137 -0.33 -23.52 -8.34
C THR A 137 0.85 -24.15 -7.62
N ALA A 138 1.53 -25.11 -8.21
CA ALA A 138 2.68 -25.79 -7.56
C ALA A 138 3.83 -24.81 -7.31
N GLN A 139 4.15 -23.96 -8.27
CA GLN A 139 5.15 -22.90 -8.12
C GLN A 139 4.71 -21.87 -7.08
N ALA A 140 3.46 -21.43 -7.13
CA ALA A 140 2.90 -20.47 -6.19
C ALA A 140 2.94 -20.99 -4.75
N LEU A 141 2.58 -22.27 -4.51
CA LEU A 141 2.64 -22.88 -3.18
C LEU A 141 4.06 -22.89 -2.61
N GLY A 142 5.07 -23.23 -3.41
CA GLY A 142 6.47 -23.18 -2.98
C GLY A 142 6.93 -21.74 -2.62
N LEU A 143 6.44 -20.74 -3.36
CA LEU A 143 6.73 -19.33 -3.06
C LEU A 143 5.97 -18.83 -1.82
N VAL A 144 4.73 -19.25 -1.63
CA VAL A 144 3.94 -18.95 -0.42
C VAL A 144 4.61 -19.55 0.82
N GLN A 145 5.15 -20.80 0.74
CA GLN A 145 5.89 -21.37 1.86
C GLN A 145 7.11 -20.51 2.24
N LYS A 146 7.90 -20.08 1.26
CA LYS A 146 9.05 -19.18 1.49
C LYS A 146 8.61 -17.84 2.10
N MET A 147 7.51 -17.30 1.61
CA MET A 147 6.90 -16.08 2.17
C MET A 147 6.57 -16.27 3.65
N LEU A 148 5.89 -17.37 4.02
CA LEU A 148 5.52 -17.67 5.40
C LEU A 148 6.76 -17.83 6.31
N ASP A 149 7.83 -18.47 5.84
CA ASP A 149 9.07 -18.63 6.59
C ASP A 149 9.74 -17.26 6.85
N GLU A 150 9.76 -16.38 5.87
CA GLU A 150 10.31 -15.02 5.99
C GLU A 150 9.47 -14.15 6.94
N ILE A 151 8.14 -14.21 6.85
CA ILE A 151 7.24 -13.49 7.78
C ILE A 151 7.42 -14.00 9.21
N LYS A 152 7.53 -15.31 9.41
CA LYS A 152 7.81 -15.90 10.72
C LYS A 152 9.16 -15.44 11.29
N ALA A 153 10.18 -15.34 10.45
CA ALA A 153 11.48 -14.81 10.87
C ALA A 153 11.40 -13.33 11.27
N ALA A 154 10.62 -12.51 10.55
CA ALA A 154 10.38 -11.11 10.93
C ALA A 154 9.62 -11.01 12.26
N GLN A 155 8.60 -11.84 12.49
CA GLN A 155 7.84 -11.89 13.75
C GLN A 155 8.72 -12.30 14.94
N ALA A 156 9.66 -13.21 14.74
CA ALA A 156 10.58 -13.64 15.80
C ALA A 156 11.51 -12.50 16.28
N ILE A 157 11.68 -11.44 15.48
CA ILE A 157 12.47 -10.25 15.84
C ILE A 157 11.61 -9.26 16.63
N ASN A 158 10.42 -8.92 16.11
CA ASN A 158 9.46 -8.04 16.78
C ASN A 158 8.05 -8.22 16.20
N ASP A 159 7.19 -8.94 16.91
CA ASP A 159 5.81 -9.20 16.52
C ASP A 159 4.86 -7.99 16.72
N GLN A 160 5.33 -6.92 17.37
CA GLN A 160 4.58 -5.67 17.57
C GLN A 160 4.89 -4.61 16.51
N ASP A 161 5.79 -4.89 15.56
CA ASP A 161 6.16 -3.94 14.52
C ASP A 161 4.95 -3.54 13.65
N PRO A 162 4.59 -2.25 13.54
CA PRO A 162 3.37 -1.82 12.87
C PRO A 162 3.39 -2.05 11.34
N GLU A 163 4.56 -1.98 10.68
CA GLU A 163 4.73 -2.26 9.27
C GLU A 163 4.57 -3.77 9.00
N LEU A 164 5.22 -4.61 9.81
CA LEU A 164 5.05 -6.06 9.74
C LEU A 164 3.57 -6.46 9.94
N ASN A 165 2.92 -5.90 10.96
CA ASN A 165 1.53 -6.22 11.27
C ASN A 165 0.56 -5.76 10.17
N LEU A 166 0.83 -4.63 9.50
CA LEU A 166 0.03 -4.19 8.35
C LEU A 166 0.14 -5.20 7.20
N ILE A 167 1.35 -5.47 6.78
CA ILE A 167 1.62 -6.34 5.63
C ILE A 167 1.12 -7.77 5.91
N LYS A 168 1.44 -8.31 7.11
CA LYS A 168 0.96 -9.63 7.53
C LYS A 168 -0.56 -9.71 7.53
N GLY A 169 -1.24 -8.71 8.09
CA GLY A 169 -2.70 -8.69 8.15
C GLY A 169 -3.34 -8.76 6.75
N TYR A 170 -2.81 -8.01 5.79
CA TYR A 170 -3.28 -8.07 4.40
C TYR A 170 -2.91 -9.40 3.71
N MET A 171 -1.73 -9.97 4.00
CA MET A 171 -1.34 -11.30 3.50
C MET A 171 -2.28 -12.39 4.05
N ASP A 172 -2.56 -12.37 5.34
CA ASP A 172 -3.46 -13.35 5.98
C ASP A 172 -4.87 -13.26 5.39
N MET A 173 -5.39 -12.05 5.14
CA MET A 173 -6.69 -11.87 4.45
C MET A 173 -6.67 -12.41 3.03
N LEU A 174 -5.60 -12.17 2.27
CA LEU A 174 -5.46 -12.72 0.92
C LEU A 174 -5.46 -14.25 0.94
N ILE A 175 -4.71 -14.86 1.87
CA ILE A 175 -4.68 -16.31 2.04
C ILE A 175 -6.07 -16.83 2.43
N ALA A 176 -6.77 -16.13 3.35
CA ALA A 176 -8.13 -16.49 3.76
C ALA A 176 -9.14 -16.45 2.61
N SER A 177 -8.95 -15.57 1.63
CA SER A 177 -9.82 -15.49 0.45
C SER A 177 -9.66 -16.68 -0.51
N VAL A 178 -8.54 -17.39 -0.44
CA VAL A 178 -8.19 -18.50 -1.36
C VAL A 178 -8.25 -19.86 -0.66
N LEU A 179 -7.98 -19.90 0.66
CA LEU A 179 -7.93 -21.12 1.47
C LEU A 179 -9.00 -21.09 2.55
N PRO A 180 -9.94 -22.06 2.57
CA PRO A 180 -11.09 -22.06 3.49
C PRO A 180 -10.73 -22.27 4.96
N LEU A 181 -9.47 -22.53 5.29
CA LEU A 181 -8.98 -22.77 6.66
C LEU A 181 -8.24 -21.57 7.26
N ALA A 182 -8.15 -20.44 6.56
CA ALA A 182 -7.44 -19.28 7.07
C ALA A 182 -8.31 -18.50 8.05
N ASP A 183 -7.69 -18.09 9.15
CA ASP A 183 -8.36 -17.45 10.29
C ASP A 183 -8.44 -15.93 10.09
N LEU A 184 -9.65 -15.40 9.86
CA LEU A 184 -9.91 -13.96 9.79
C LEU A 184 -9.49 -13.25 11.10
N ASP A 185 -9.67 -13.88 12.25
CA ASP A 185 -9.34 -13.25 13.54
C ASP A 185 -7.83 -13.01 13.70
N SER A 186 -7.00 -13.88 13.13
CA SER A 186 -5.54 -13.67 13.06
C SER A 186 -5.21 -12.43 12.21
N ALA A 187 -5.82 -12.30 11.03
CA ALA A 187 -5.64 -11.13 10.15
C ALA A 187 -6.08 -9.84 10.86
N LEU A 188 -7.26 -9.83 11.47
CA LEU A 188 -7.78 -8.68 12.21
C LEU A 188 -6.90 -8.32 13.42
N THR A 189 -6.34 -9.31 14.11
CA THR A 189 -5.42 -9.09 15.23
C THR A 189 -4.14 -8.38 14.77
N SER A 190 -3.57 -8.81 13.67
CA SER A 190 -2.41 -8.14 13.06
C SER A 190 -2.77 -6.70 12.64
N LEU A 191 -3.89 -6.51 11.95
CA LEU A 191 -4.33 -5.19 11.51
C LEU A 191 -4.56 -4.21 12.67
N ARG A 192 -5.13 -4.65 13.80
CA ARG A 192 -5.32 -3.80 14.99
C ARG A 192 -4.01 -3.24 15.55
N ARG A 193 -2.88 -3.94 15.38
CA ARG A 193 -1.53 -3.53 15.80
C ARG A 193 -0.79 -2.71 14.75
N SER A 194 -1.40 -2.48 13.59
CA SER A 194 -0.75 -1.85 12.42
C SER A 194 -0.92 -0.34 12.36
N GLN A 195 -0.15 0.29 11.48
CA GLN A 195 -0.24 1.68 11.06
C GLN A 195 0.06 1.74 9.55
N PRO A 196 -0.41 2.77 8.83
CA PRO A 196 -1.23 3.92 9.27
C PRO A 196 -2.73 3.58 9.40
N ASN A 197 -3.45 4.42 10.15
CA ASN A 197 -4.85 4.18 10.47
C ASN A 197 -5.76 3.97 9.24
N TYR A 198 -5.57 4.72 8.16
CA TYR A 198 -6.39 4.54 6.96
C TYR A 198 -6.23 3.15 6.32
N LEU A 199 -5.05 2.55 6.33
CA LEU A 199 -4.83 1.18 5.86
C LEU A 199 -5.28 0.14 6.89
N LYS A 200 -4.98 0.36 8.18
CA LYS A 200 -5.48 -0.49 9.28
C LYS A 200 -6.98 -0.71 9.14
N TYR A 201 -7.73 0.38 9.17
CA TYR A 201 -9.19 0.32 9.18
C TYR A 201 -9.78 -0.08 7.82
N ARG A 202 -9.11 0.24 6.69
CA ARG A 202 -9.47 -0.32 5.39
C ARG A 202 -9.40 -1.84 5.39
N GLY A 203 -8.30 -2.40 5.92
CA GLY A 203 -8.12 -3.86 6.02
C GLY A 203 -9.18 -4.51 6.92
N ILE A 204 -9.45 -3.93 8.10
CA ILE A 204 -10.49 -4.41 9.01
C ILE A 204 -11.87 -4.36 8.34
N ALA A 205 -12.19 -3.26 7.62
CA ALA A 205 -13.46 -3.12 6.90
C ALA A 205 -13.63 -4.17 5.80
N LEU A 206 -12.56 -4.44 5.03
CA LEU A 206 -12.54 -5.50 4.02
C LEU A 206 -12.80 -6.88 4.64
N GLY A 207 -12.10 -7.21 5.73
CA GLY A 207 -12.27 -8.48 6.43
C GLY A 207 -13.71 -8.68 6.93
N TYR A 208 -14.29 -7.67 7.57
CA TYR A 208 -15.67 -7.74 8.04
C TYR A 208 -16.70 -7.75 6.89
N ARG A 209 -16.47 -7.00 5.80
CA ARG A 209 -17.31 -7.05 4.60
C ARG A 209 -17.37 -8.47 4.03
N ASP A 210 -16.21 -9.10 3.86
CA ASP A 210 -16.11 -10.43 3.26
C ASP A 210 -16.71 -11.52 4.18
N ALA A 211 -16.65 -11.30 5.50
CA ALA A 211 -17.34 -12.10 6.51
C ALA A 211 -18.84 -11.77 6.65
N LYS A 212 -19.39 -10.85 5.83
CA LYS A 212 -20.80 -10.40 5.87
C LYS A 212 -21.21 -9.77 7.22
N ARG A 213 -20.26 -9.18 7.93
CA ARG A 213 -20.45 -8.46 9.20
C ARG A 213 -20.56 -6.97 8.91
N ALA A 214 -21.66 -6.56 8.29
CA ALA A 214 -21.83 -5.19 7.78
C ALA A 214 -21.77 -4.09 8.86
N PRO A 215 -22.31 -4.23 10.09
CA PRO A 215 -22.19 -3.20 11.13
C PRO A 215 -20.71 -2.90 11.46
N GLU A 216 -19.91 -3.92 11.71
CA GLU A 216 -18.50 -3.76 12.06
C GLU A 216 -17.67 -3.28 10.85
N ALA A 217 -18.05 -3.69 9.63
CA ALA A 217 -17.43 -3.20 8.40
C ALA A 217 -17.68 -1.71 8.21
N LEU A 218 -18.90 -1.21 8.49
CA LEU A 218 -19.25 0.21 8.41
C LEU A 218 -18.49 1.03 9.44
N GLU A 219 -18.41 0.58 10.68
CA GLU A 219 -17.62 1.26 11.72
C GLU A 219 -16.14 1.39 11.29
N ALA A 220 -15.56 0.30 10.79
CA ALA A 220 -14.18 0.30 10.37
C ALA A 220 -13.93 1.20 9.13
N VAL A 221 -14.80 1.16 8.11
CA VAL A 221 -14.61 2.01 6.93
C VAL A 221 -14.79 3.49 7.25
N ASP A 222 -15.63 3.84 8.22
CA ASP A 222 -15.77 5.22 8.69
C ASP A 222 -14.50 5.73 9.36
N GLN A 223 -13.83 4.89 10.16
CA GLN A 223 -12.51 5.20 10.72
C GLN A 223 -11.44 5.36 9.62
N ALA A 224 -11.49 4.55 8.57
CA ALA A 224 -10.59 4.68 7.44
C ALA A 224 -10.81 6.00 6.68
N ILE A 225 -12.07 6.36 6.40
CA ILE A 225 -12.45 7.61 5.74
C ILE A 225 -12.07 8.81 6.60
N ALA A 226 -12.28 8.76 7.92
CA ALA A 226 -11.84 9.83 8.82
C ALA A 226 -10.33 10.09 8.75
N ALA A 227 -9.52 9.03 8.52
CA ALA A 227 -8.06 9.15 8.39
C ALA A 227 -7.59 9.52 6.96
N ALA A 228 -8.43 9.30 5.92
CA ALA A 228 -8.14 9.60 4.52
C ALA A 228 -9.44 9.96 3.76
N PRO A 229 -10.05 11.14 4.03
CA PRO A 229 -11.39 11.49 3.57
C PRO A 229 -11.51 11.63 2.05
N ASP A 230 -10.40 11.90 1.40
CA ASP A 230 -10.33 12.13 -0.05
C ASP A 230 -10.05 10.87 -0.88
N ASN A 231 -9.89 9.71 -0.25
CA ASN A 231 -9.56 8.48 -0.95
C ASN A 231 -10.81 7.86 -1.62
N PRO A 232 -10.88 7.82 -2.97
CA PRO A 232 -12.04 7.28 -3.66
C PRO A 232 -12.29 5.78 -3.42
N GLU A 233 -11.24 4.99 -3.13
CA GLU A 233 -11.39 3.58 -2.85
C GLU A 233 -12.07 3.30 -1.50
N LEU A 234 -11.90 4.19 -0.52
CA LEU A 234 -12.59 4.08 0.77
C LEU A 234 -14.08 4.43 0.64
N LEU A 235 -14.40 5.45 -0.16
CA LEU A 235 -15.79 5.78 -0.50
C LEU A 235 -16.45 4.62 -1.25
N TYR A 236 -15.77 4.05 -2.23
CA TYR A 236 -16.23 2.88 -2.95
C TYR A 236 -16.45 1.69 -2.02
N LEU A 237 -15.50 1.40 -1.11
CA LEU A 237 -15.65 0.32 -0.13
C LEU A 237 -16.88 0.51 0.76
N LYS A 238 -17.14 1.75 1.21
CA LYS A 238 -18.36 2.05 2.00
C LYS A 238 -19.62 1.81 1.18
N GLY A 239 -19.64 2.23 -0.08
CA GLY A 239 -20.72 1.93 -1.00
C GLY A 239 -20.99 0.43 -1.13
N GLN A 240 -19.96 -0.39 -1.28
CA GLN A 240 -20.08 -1.85 -1.36
C GLN A 240 -20.66 -2.46 -0.07
N ILE A 241 -20.21 -2.01 1.09
CA ILE A 241 -20.70 -2.51 2.39
C ILE A 241 -22.18 -2.17 2.57
N LEU A 242 -22.59 -0.95 2.23
CA LEU A 242 -23.99 -0.50 2.29
C LEU A 242 -24.87 -1.29 1.31
N TRP A 243 -24.40 -1.51 0.09
CA TRP A 243 -25.11 -2.33 -0.90
C TRP A 243 -25.27 -3.77 -0.42
N GLN A 244 -24.22 -4.38 0.12
CA GLN A 244 -24.28 -5.75 0.66
C GLN A 244 -25.23 -5.87 1.85
N LYS A 245 -25.32 -4.83 2.70
CA LYS A 245 -26.26 -4.77 3.81
C LYS A 245 -27.71 -4.67 3.34
N GLY A 246 -27.96 -3.92 2.26
CA GLY A 246 -29.28 -3.83 1.61
C GLY A 246 -30.29 -2.88 2.24
N ASP A 247 -29.98 -2.23 3.36
CA ASP A 247 -30.93 -1.41 4.11
C ASP A 247 -31.09 0.00 3.52
N ASP A 248 -30.04 0.55 2.89
CA ASP A 248 -30.04 1.91 2.35
C ASP A 248 -29.27 1.97 1.01
N LEU A 249 -29.97 1.61 -0.05
CA LEU A 249 -29.42 1.57 -1.40
C LEU A 249 -29.16 2.97 -1.97
N ASP A 250 -29.92 3.99 -1.54
CA ASP A 250 -29.71 5.37 -1.96
C ASP A 250 -28.40 5.92 -1.37
N LEU A 251 -28.12 5.61 -0.12
CA LEU A 251 -26.84 5.97 0.49
C LEU A 251 -25.67 5.22 -0.16
N ALA A 252 -25.83 3.92 -0.45
CA ALA A 252 -24.83 3.16 -1.20
C ALA A 252 -24.50 3.83 -2.54
N LYS A 253 -25.54 4.20 -3.31
CA LYS A 253 -25.40 4.93 -4.58
C LYS A 253 -24.62 6.24 -4.42
N GLN A 254 -24.92 7.03 -3.39
CA GLN A 254 -24.21 8.29 -3.13
C GLN A 254 -22.69 8.07 -2.97
N PHE A 255 -22.28 7.04 -2.22
CA PHE A 255 -20.86 6.71 -2.04
C PHE A 255 -20.19 6.23 -3.33
N TYR A 256 -20.86 5.46 -4.19
CA TYR A 256 -20.36 5.13 -5.51
C TYR A 256 -20.16 6.38 -6.37
N LEU A 257 -21.15 7.27 -6.41
CA LEU A 257 -21.05 8.52 -7.18
C LEU A 257 -19.94 9.44 -6.66
N GLN A 258 -19.76 9.55 -5.34
CA GLN A 258 -18.67 10.30 -4.75
C GLN A 258 -17.32 9.73 -5.16
N ALA A 259 -17.12 8.40 -5.11
CA ALA A 259 -15.89 7.78 -5.60
C ALA A 259 -15.62 8.11 -7.09
N LEU A 260 -16.66 8.09 -7.91
CA LEU A 260 -16.58 8.36 -9.34
C LEU A 260 -16.25 9.83 -9.67
N THR A 261 -16.44 10.79 -8.75
CA THR A 261 -15.97 12.18 -8.95
C THR A 261 -14.46 12.25 -9.13
N LYS A 262 -13.72 11.25 -8.62
CA LYS A 262 -12.25 11.15 -8.71
C LYS A 262 -11.79 10.08 -9.73
N ALA A 263 -12.58 9.83 -10.76
CA ALA A 263 -12.31 8.81 -11.78
C ALA A 263 -10.90 8.86 -12.40
N LYS A 264 -10.31 10.05 -12.51
CA LYS A 264 -8.94 10.25 -13.04
C LYS A 264 -7.82 9.72 -12.13
N GLN A 265 -8.11 9.53 -10.86
CA GLN A 265 -7.17 9.00 -9.85
C GLN A 265 -7.19 7.47 -9.79
N ILE A 266 -8.31 6.88 -10.21
CA ILE A 266 -8.61 5.45 -10.06
C ILE A 266 -8.04 4.64 -11.23
N PRO A 267 -7.45 3.47 -11.00
CA PRO A 267 -7.02 2.58 -12.08
C PRO A 267 -8.17 2.20 -13.00
N PRO A 268 -7.94 2.06 -14.34
CA PRO A 268 -9.02 1.80 -15.30
C PRO A 268 -9.86 0.55 -14.98
N ASN A 269 -9.25 -0.52 -14.48
CA ASN A 269 -9.97 -1.74 -14.12
C ASN A 269 -10.90 -1.51 -12.93
N THR A 270 -10.39 -0.86 -11.87
CA THR A 270 -11.19 -0.49 -10.69
C THR A 270 -12.31 0.48 -11.07
N LEU A 271 -12.02 1.45 -11.94
CA LEU A 271 -13.03 2.39 -12.43
C LEU A 271 -14.16 1.67 -13.17
N ARG A 272 -13.83 0.69 -14.03
CA ARG A 272 -14.84 -0.12 -14.72
C ARG A 272 -15.69 -0.91 -13.73
N GLN A 273 -15.07 -1.49 -12.70
CA GLN A 273 -15.79 -2.23 -11.67
C GLN A 273 -16.74 -1.32 -10.89
N ILE A 274 -16.26 -0.16 -10.40
CA ILE A 274 -17.09 0.81 -9.69
C ILE A 274 -18.30 1.23 -10.54
N ASN A 275 -18.08 1.54 -11.81
CA ASN A 275 -19.16 1.95 -12.71
C ASN A 275 -20.15 0.80 -12.99
N SER A 276 -19.67 -0.43 -13.15
CA SER A 276 -20.51 -1.61 -13.34
C SER A 276 -21.39 -1.89 -12.13
N GLU A 277 -20.81 -1.88 -10.93
CA GLU A 277 -21.54 -2.12 -9.68
C GLU A 277 -22.55 -0.99 -9.41
N CYS A 278 -22.15 0.26 -9.60
CA CYS A 278 -23.03 1.42 -9.49
C CYS A 278 -24.19 1.32 -10.50
N SER A 279 -23.93 0.94 -11.75
CA SER A 279 -24.96 0.78 -12.76
C SER A 279 -25.95 -0.35 -12.43
N THR A 280 -25.45 -1.44 -11.85
CA THR A 280 -26.30 -2.54 -11.37
C THR A 280 -27.24 -2.08 -10.26
N LEU A 281 -26.70 -1.29 -9.33
CA LEU A 281 -27.49 -0.75 -8.20
C LEU A 281 -28.55 0.26 -8.66
N THR A 282 -28.27 1.06 -9.69
CA THR A 282 -29.13 2.18 -10.10
C THR A 282 -30.02 1.88 -11.30
N GLY A 283 -29.78 0.78 -12.01
CA GLY A 283 -30.45 0.45 -13.28
C GLY A 283 -30.04 1.36 -14.46
N SER A 284 -29.04 2.20 -14.28
CA SER A 284 -28.54 3.14 -15.32
C SER A 284 -27.04 3.38 -15.18
N ALA A 285 -26.36 3.80 -16.26
CA ALA A 285 -24.94 4.12 -16.21
C ALA A 285 -24.67 5.27 -15.23
N CYS A 286 -23.73 5.08 -14.29
CA CYS A 286 -23.36 6.10 -13.30
C CYS A 286 -22.40 7.16 -13.86
N ILE A 287 -21.53 6.77 -14.78
CA ILE A 287 -20.78 7.67 -15.67
C ILE A 287 -20.82 7.11 -17.09
N ASN A 288 -20.84 7.99 -18.08
CA ASN A 288 -20.57 7.57 -19.44
C ASN A 288 -19.10 7.12 -19.48
N ALA A 289 -18.88 5.81 -19.58
CA ALA A 289 -17.53 5.27 -19.63
C ALA A 289 -16.75 6.00 -20.73
N PRO A 290 -15.55 6.56 -20.46
CA PRO A 290 -14.70 6.98 -21.53
C PRO A 290 -14.47 5.74 -22.40
N GLN A 291 -14.80 5.84 -23.69
CA GLN A 291 -14.56 4.75 -24.63
C GLN A 291 -13.10 4.37 -24.49
N ALA A 292 -12.85 3.13 -24.07
CA ALA A 292 -11.50 2.61 -24.01
C ALA A 292 -10.91 2.77 -25.40
N ALA A 293 -9.90 3.62 -25.51
CA ALA A 293 -9.06 3.63 -26.70
C ALA A 293 -8.57 2.18 -26.91
N LYS A 294 -8.94 1.62 -28.06
CA LYS A 294 -8.53 0.29 -28.50
C LYS A 294 -7.03 0.21 -28.66
#